data_7034d7f47db69eddb3ab14d45f92d094
#
_entry.id   7034d7f47db69eddb3ab14d45f92d094
#
_cell.length_a   1.000
_cell.length_b   1.000
_cell.length_c   1.000
_cell.angle_alpha   90.00
_cell.angle_beta   90.00
_cell.angle_gamma   90.00
#
_symmetry.space_group_name_H-M   'P 1'
#
loop_
_entity.id
_entity.type
_entity.pdbx_description
1 polymer ?
#
loop_
_entity_poly.entity_id
_entity_poly.type
_entity_poly.pdbx_seq_one_letter_code
_entity_poly.pdbx_strand_id
1 'polypeptide(L)'
;MLFIDKSAKISLELIVQVININYGKANKIIGSCKPLEEYTLFVEAVRRHIKLDPESGFKNAIQECIRNNILKEYLQRKSKEVMNMLIAEYDYDTDIEVQREEAMRAGSHQAKLETALMLKRLGDSLQKIMQVTGLSKEEVENV
;
A
#
# COMPACT_ATOMS: atom_id res chain seq x y z
N MET A 1 -0.49 50.49 -8.94
CA MET A 1 -1.43 49.82 -9.86
C MET A 1 -0.73 48.57 -10.35
N LEU A 2 -1.08 47.40 -9.79
CA LEU A 2 -0.49 46.13 -10.17
C LEU A 2 -1.16 45.69 -11.47
N PHE A 3 -0.40 45.62 -12.56
CA PHE A 3 -0.85 45.00 -13.80
C PHE A 3 -0.86 43.48 -13.61
N ILE A 4 -2.06 42.92 -13.41
CA ILE A 4 -2.25 41.47 -13.48
C ILE A 4 -2.28 41.11 -14.95
N ASP A 5 -1.25 40.43 -15.43
CA ASP A 5 -1.23 39.84 -16.77
C ASP A 5 -2.39 38.83 -16.89
N LYS A 6 -3.42 39.23 -17.67
CA LYS A 6 -4.61 38.39 -17.90
C LYS A 6 -4.33 37.17 -18.79
N SER A 7 -3.12 37.03 -19.33
CA SER A 7 -2.71 35.89 -20.17
C SER A 7 -2.09 34.71 -19.36
N ALA A 8 -1.71 34.93 -18.11
CA ALA A 8 -1.19 33.90 -17.27
C ALA A 8 -2.32 32.95 -16.85
N LYS A 9 -2.30 31.73 -17.34
CA LYS A 9 -3.16 30.65 -16.80
C LYS A 9 -2.77 30.43 -15.34
N ILE A 10 -3.63 30.86 -14.43
CA ILE A 10 -3.48 30.54 -13.01
C ILE A 10 -3.74 29.03 -12.88
N SER A 11 -2.69 28.28 -12.67
CA SER A 11 -2.78 26.84 -12.42
C SER A 11 -2.26 26.54 -11.01
N LEU A 12 -2.98 25.69 -10.30
CA LEU A 12 -2.51 25.11 -9.05
C LEU A 12 -2.06 23.67 -9.35
N GLU A 13 -0.80 23.37 -9.13
CA GLU A 13 -0.28 22.02 -9.20
C GLU A 13 -0.17 21.45 -7.79
N LEU A 14 -0.83 20.32 -7.55
CA LEU A 14 -0.74 19.57 -6.29
C LEU A 14 -0.06 18.24 -6.56
N ILE A 15 1.12 18.06 -5.98
CA ILE A 15 1.84 16.78 -6.02
C ILE A 15 1.50 16.00 -4.76
N VAL A 16 0.84 14.85 -4.91
CA VAL A 16 0.48 13.96 -3.81
C VAL A 16 1.34 12.71 -3.88
N GLN A 17 2.10 12.45 -2.82
CA GLN A 17 2.85 11.21 -2.67
C GLN A 17 2.00 10.20 -1.88
N VAL A 18 1.59 9.11 -2.53
CA VAL A 18 0.88 8.01 -1.90
C VAL A 18 1.89 6.97 -1.43
N ILE A 19 1.79 6.61 -0.14
CA ILE A 19 2.67 5.62 0.48
C ILE A 19 1.83 4.39 0.83
N ASN A 20 2.19 3.24 0.28
CA ASN A 20 1.57 1.98 0.65
C ASN A 20 2.11 1.52 2.01
N ILE A 21 1.22 1.46 3.00
CA ILE A 21 1.52 1.05 4.37
C ILE A 21 1.07 -0.39 4.69
N ASN A 22 0.67 -1.17 3.68
CA ASN A 22 0.27 -2.55 3.92
C ASN A 22 1.44 -3.40 4.42
N TYR A 23 1.13 -4.41 5.23
CA TYR A 23 2.11 -5.34 5.76
C TYR A 23 2.94 -5.99 4.64
N GLY A 24 4.24 -6.17 4.88
CA GLY A 24 5.16 -6.76 3.89
C GLY A 24 5.66 -5.81 2.80
N LYS A 25 5.19 -4.55 2.76
CA LYS A 25 5.76 -3.53 1.88
C LYS A 25 6.96 -2.86 2.56
N ALA A 26 8.12 -2.97 1.93
CA ALA A 26 9.35 -2.34 2.43
C ALA A 26 9.22 -0.82 2.36
N ASN A 27 8.97 -0.19 3.51
CA ASN A 27 8.92 1.27 3.61
C ASN A 27 9.69 1.72 4.86
N LYS A 28 10.66 2.61 4.66
CA LYS A 28 11.46 3.18 5.77
C LYS A 28 10.60 3.86 6.83
N ILE A 29 9.46 4.45 6.43
CA ILE A 29 8.55 5.15 7.34
C ILE A 29 7.91 4.17 8.32
N ILE A 30 7.47 3.00 7.85
CA ILE A 30 6.87 1.95 8.69
C ILE A 30 7.87 1.51 9.75
N GLY A 31 9.10 1.13 9.35
CA GLY A 31 10.14 0.69 10.28
C GLY A 31 10.65 1.77 11.25
N SER A 32 10.40 3.05 10.97
CA SER A 32 10.79 4.16 11.82
C SER A 32 9.71 4.58 12.83
N CYS A 33 8.49 4.07 12.69
CA CYS A 33 7.33 4.45 13.49
C CYS A 33 6.63 3.20 14.03
N LYS A 34 7.00 2.80 15.27
CA LYS A 34 6.45 1.61 15.91
C LYS A 34 4.91 1.57 15.92
N PRO A 35 4.17 2.65 16.27
CA PRO A 35 2.70 2.62 16.19
C PRO A 35 2.17 2.34 14.79
N LEU A 36 2.84 2.84 13.75
CA LEU A 36 2.44 2.60 12.37
C LEU A 36 2.70 1.13 11.97
N GLU A 37 3.84 0.58 12.38
CA GLU A 37 4.15 -0.83 12.18
C GLU A 37 3.11 -1.74 12.87
N GLU A 38 2.79 -1.47 14.14
CA GLU A 38 1.76 -2.20 14.87
C GLU A 38 0.38 -2.06 14.22
N TYR A 39 0.07 -0.88 13.65
CA TYR A 39 -1.16 -0.67 12.90
C TYR A 39 -1.21 -1.53 11.62
N THR A 40 -0.12 -1.64 10.87
CA THR A 40 -0.09 -2.51 9.69
C THR A 40 -0.32 -3.98 10.02
N LEU A 41 0.27 -4.44 11.14
CA LEU A 41 0.05 -5.80 11.66
C LEU A 41 -1.40 -6.02 12.10
N PHE A 42 -2.02 -5.02 12.72
CA PHE A 42 -3.42 -5.07 13.12
C PHE A 42 -4.35 -5.19 11.92
N VAL A 43 -4.15 -4.36 10.89
CA VAL A 43 -4.94 -4.42 9.64
C VAL A 43 -4.81 -5.79 8.97
N GLU A 44 -3.60 -6.35 8.92
CA GLU A 44 -3.36 -7.68 8.38
C GLU A 44 -4.08 -8.77 9.18
N ALA A 45 -4.06 -8.68 10.51
CA ALA A 45 -4.80 -9.61 11.36
C ALA A 45 -6.32 -9.52 11.12
N VAL A 46 -6.86 -8.32 10.98
CA VAL A 46 -8.28 -8.09 10.66
C VAL A 46 -8.64 -8.75 9.34
N ARG A 47 -7.90 -8.48 8.27
CA ARG A 47 -8.13 -9.05 6.93
C ARG A 47 -8.11 -10.59 6.95
N ARG A 48 -7.12 -11.15 7.63
CA ARG A 48 -6.96 -12.62 7.74
C ARG A 48 -8.11 -13.27 8.49
N HIS A 49 -8.50 -12.70 9.63
CA HIS A 49 -9.58 -13.26 10.45
C HIS A 49 -10.96 -13.13 9.81
N ILE A 50 -11.26 -12.01 9.16
CA ILE A 50 -12.53 -11.82 8.44
C ILE A 50 -12.66 -12.78 7.27
N LYS A 51 -11.57 -13.03 6.56
CA LYS A 51 -11.56 -14.01 5.45
C LYS A 51 -11.87 -15.43 5.93
N LEU A 52 -11.49 -15.78 7.16
CA LEU A 52 -11.73 -17.10 7.76
C LEU A 52 -13.12 -17.19 8.40
N ASP A 53 -13.56 -16.15 9.07
CA ASP A 53 -14.82 -16.10 9.80
C ASP A 53 -15.35 -14.64 9.84
N PRO A 54 -16.26 -14.27 8.93
CA PRO A 54 -16.79 -12.92 8.85
C PRO A 54 -17.52 -12.46 10.11
N GLU A 55 -18.18 -13.36 10.86
CA GLU A 55 -18.96 -12.99 12.03
C GLU A 55 -18.10 -12.67 13.25
N SER A 56 -17.07 -13.49 13.50
CA SER A 56 -16.20 -13.38 14.68
C SER A 56 -14.84 -12.76 14.35
N GLY A 57 -14.55 -12.49 13.07
CA GLY A 57 -13.23 -12.10 12.58
C GLY A 57 -12.65 -10.88 13.28
N PHE A 58 -13.42 -9.81 13.44
CA PHE A 58 -12.97 -8.60 14.15
C PHE A 58 -12.59 -8.88 15.60
N LYS A 59 -13.43 -9.65 16.31
CA LYS A 59 -13.16 -10.03 17.69
C LYS A 59 -11.88 -10.86 17.81
N ASN A 60 -11.73 -11.84 16.94
CA ASN A 60 -10.57 -12.73 16.92
C ASN A 60 -9.29 -11.96 16.59
N ALA A 61 -9.32 -11.03 15.63
CA ALA A 61 -8.20 -10.17 15.28
C ALA A 61 -7.76 -9.29 16.47
N ILE A 62 -8.71 -8.62 17.14
CA ILE A 62 -8.41 -7.79 18.32
C ILE A 62 -7.77 -8.65 19.43
N GLN A 63 -8.31 -9.83 19.72
CA GLN A 63 -7.77 -10.71 20.74
C GLN A 63 -6.37 -11.22 20.40
N GLU A 64 -6.12 -11.55 19.15
CA GLU A 64 -4.80 -11.98 18.68
C GLU A 64 -3.79 -10.83 18.84
N CYS A 65 -4.12 -9.63 18.41
CA CYS A 65 -3.25 -8.47 18.52
C CYS A 65 -2.91 -8.15 19.98
N ILE A 66 -3.89 -8.22 20.88
CA ILE A 66 -3.66 -8.04 22.32
C ILE A 66 -2.68 -9.11 22.86
N ARG A 67 -2.83 -10.38 22.47
CA ARG A 67 -1.93 -11.46 22.90
C ARG A 67 -0.51 -11.28 22.39
N ASN A 68 -0.36 -10.77 21.17
CA ASN A 68 0.92 -10.55 20.52
C ASN A 68 1.55 -9.19 20.83
N ASN A 69 1.00 -8.42 21.78
CA ASN A 69 1.44 -7.08 22.15
C ASN A 69 1.38 -6.04 21.02
N ILE A 70 0.52 -6.25 20.01
CA ILE A 70 0.28 -5.33 18.91
C ILE A 70 -0.82 -4.36 19.34
N LEU A 71 -0.53 -3.07 19.40
CA LEU A 71 -1.44 -2.00 19.87
C LEU A 71 -2.15 -2.37 21.21
N LYS A 72 -1.50 -3.18 22.04
CA LYS A 72 -2.10 -3.84 23.20
C LYS A 72 -2.84 -2.89 24.15
N GLU A 73 -2.17 -1.85 24.62
CA GLU A 73 -2.76 -0.90 25.58
C GLU A 73 -3.96 -0.17 24.97
N TYR A 74 -3.84 0.21 23.70
CA TYR A 74 -4.92 0.85 22.96
C TYR A 74 -6.11 -0.08 22.81
N LEU A 75 -5.91 -1.30 22.31
CA LEU A 75 -6.95 -2.28 22.08
C LEU A 75 -7.61 -2.76 23.37
N GLN A 76 -6.86 -2.92 24.47
CA GLN A 76 -7.44 -3.25 25.78
C GLN A 76 -8.39 -2.15 26.28
N ARG A 77 -8.00 -0.89 26.10
CA ARG A 77 -8.79 0.25 26.54
C ARG A 77 -9.99 0.55 25.66
N LYS A 78 -9.84 0.38 24.32
CA LYS A 78 -10.75 0.84 23.29
C LYS A 78 -11.38 -0.28 22.43
N SER A 79 -11.28 -1.54 22.87
CA SER A 79 -11.71 -2.69 22.04
C SER A 79 -13.15 -2.60 21.54
N LYS A 80 -14.08 -2.10 22.37
CA LYS A 80 -15.49 -1.95 21.96
C LYS A 80 -15.67 -0.86 20.92
N GLU A 81 -14.96 0.27 21.06
CA GLU A 81 -15.02 1.38 20.11
C GLU A 81 -14.41 0.97 18.76
N VAL A 82 -13.24 0.31 18.80
CA VAL A 82 -12.58 -0.24 17.60
C VAL A 82 -13.46 -1.28 16.91
N MET A 83 -14.10 -2.18 17.69
CA MET A 83 -15.03 -3.17 17.14
C MET A 83 -16.19 -2.49 16.41
N ASN A 84 -16.85 -1.51 17.06
CA ASN A 84 -17.97 -0.82 16.46
C ASN A 84 -17.57 -0.04 15.19
N MET A 85 -16.40 0.59 15.20
CA MET A 85 -15.85 1.28 14.05
C MET A 85 -15.58 0.31 12.89
N LEU A 86 -14.94 -0.81 13.18
CA LEU A 86 -14.65 -1.83 12.15
C LEU A 86 -15.95 -2.38 11.53
N ILE A 87 -16.95 -2.69 12.34
CA ILE A 87 -18.24 -3.18 11.83
C ILE A 87 -18.97 -2.13 10.98
N ALA A 88 -18.87 -0.84 11.35
CA ALA A 88 -19.55 0.23 10.66
C ALA A 88 -18.83 0.71 9.37
N GLU A 89 -17.52 0.65 9.35
CA GLU A 89 -16.70 1.26 8.29
C GLU A 89 -15.99 0.25 7.38
N TYR A 90 -15.91 -1.02 7.80
CA TYR A 90 -15.20 -2.02 7.02
C TYR A 90 -16.07 -2.51 5.87
N ASP A 91 -15.65 -2.15 4.66
CA ASP A 91 -16.21 -2.65 3.42
C ASP A 91 -15.31 -3.75 2.87
N TYR A 92 -15.74 -4.99 3.07
CA TYR A 92 -14.97 -6.18 2.65
C TYR A 92 -14.78 -6.24 1.12
N ASP A 93 -15.81 -5.87 0.36
CA ASP A 93 -15.74 -5.94 -1.10
C ASP A 93 -14.77 -4.90 -1.66
N THR A 94 -14.81 -3.68 -1.15
CA THR A 94 -13.84 -2.64 -1.49
C THR A 94 -12.42 -3.02 -1.07
N ASP A 95 -12.22 -3.63 0.11
CA ASP A 95 -10.88 -4.07 0.55
C ASP A 95 -10.31 -5.17 -0.38
N ILE A 96 -11.14 -6.13 -0.78
CA ILE A 96 -10.74 -7.18 -1.74
C ILE A 96 -10.41 -6.59 -3.11
N GLU A 97 -11.17 -5.63 -3.60
CA GLU A 97 -10.91 -4.96 -4.87
C GLU A 97 -9.57 -4.23 -4.85
N VAL A 98 -9.29 -3.47 -3.80
CA VAL A 98 -8.00 -2.79 -3.59
C VAL A 98 -6.85 -3.81 -3.56
N GLN A 99 -6.99 -4.91 -2.82
CA GLN A 99 -5.97 -5.97 -2.77
C GLN A 99 -5.71 -6.60 -4.14
N ARG A 100 -6.76 -6.83 -4.93
CA ARG A 100 -6.64 -7.35 -6.31
C ARG A 100 -5.91 -6.37 -7.22
N GLU A 101 -6.25 -5.10 -7.16
CA GLU A 101 -5.55 -4.06 -7.93
C GLU A 101 -4.07 -3.97 -7.57
N GLU A 102 -3.75 -4.00 -6.28
CA GLU A 102 -2.36 -3.98 -5.81
C GLU A 102 -1.59 -5.20 -6.27
N ALA A 103 -2.19 -6.40 -6.19
CA ALA A 103 -1.58 -7.63 -6.67
C ALA A 103 -1.35 -7.60 -8.19
N MET A 104 -2.32 -7.08 -8.94
CA MET A 104 -2.22 -6.94 -10.39
C MET A 104 -1.12 -5.93 -10.78
N ARG A 105 -1.04 -4.79 -10.10
CA ARG A 105 0.02 -3.78 -10.32
C ARG A 105 1.41 -4.37 -10.02
N ALA A 106 1.53 -5.06 -8.88
CA ALA A 106 2.78 -5.72 -8.49
C ALA A 106 3.21 -6.80 -9.49
N GLY A 107 2.28 -7.66 -9.91
CA GLY A 107 2.53 -8.70 -10.92
C GLY A 107 2.91 -8.11 -12.28
N SER A 108 2.22 -7.05 -12.72
CA SER A 108 2.56 -6.33 -13.95
C SER A 108 3.94 -5.71 -13.89
N HIS A 109 4.30 -5.10 -12.78
CA HIS A 109 5.62 -4.51 -12.58
C HIS A 109 6.72 -5.58 -12.59
N GLN A 110 6.50 -6.70 -11.90
CA GLN A 110 7.44 -7.83 -11.89
C GLN A 110 7.65 -8.40 -13.30
N ALA A 111 6.57 -8.59 -14.08
CA ALA A 111 6.67 -9.05 -15.46
C ALA A 111 7.47 -8.09 -16.36
N LYS A 112 7.34 -6.78 -16.14
CA LYS A 112 8.15 -5.77 -16.84
C LYS A 112 9.63 -5.87 -16.48
N LEU A 113 9.98 -6.09 -15.21
CA LEU A 113 11.36 -6.29 -14.78
C LEU A 113 11.97 -7.56 -15.39
N GLU A 114 11.22 -8.65 -15.41
CA GLU A 114 11.66 -9.90 -16.05
C GLU A 114 11.88 -9.73 -17.56
N THR A 115 10.96 -9.00 -18.22
CA THR A 115 11.10 -8.64 -19.63
C THR A 115 12.35 -7.78 -19.87
N ALA A 116 12.59 -6.77 -19.03
CA ALA A 116 13.75 -5.91 -19.11
C ALA A 116 15.06 -6.71 -18.95
N LEU A 117 15.10 -7.63 -17.98
CA LEU A 117 16.24 -8.52 -17.77
C LEU A 117 16.53 -9.39 -19.01
N MET A 118 15.46 -9.93 -19.62
CA MET A 118 15.59 -10.75 -20.83
C MET A 118 16.12 -9.93 -22.02
N LEU A 119 15.58 -8.74 -22.27
CA LEU A 119 16.03 -7.84 -23.34
C LEU A 119 17.49 -7.39 -23.12
N LYS A 120 17.87 -7.12 -21.87
CA LYS A 120 19.25 -6.78 -21.50
C LYS A 120 20.22 -7.92 -21.83
N ARG A 121 19.85 -9.18 -21.55
CA ARG A 121 20.64 -10.37 -21.92
C ARG A 121 20.76 -10.58 -23.43
N LEU A 122 19.75 -10.16 -24.20
CA LEU A 122 19.78 -10.20 -25.67
C LEU A 122 20.61 -9.07 -26.28
N GLY A 123 21.12 -8.13 -25.48
CA GLY A 123 21.96 -7.02 -25.92
C GLY A 123 21.18 -5.83 -26.47
N ASP A 124 19.89 -5.71 -26.17
CA ASP A 124 19.09 -4.55 -26.55
C ASP A 124 19.56 -3.28 -25.83
N SER A 125 19.42 -2.14 -26.52
CA SER A 125 19.81 -0.85 -25.94
C SER A 125 18.88 -0.43 -24.79
N LEU A 126 19.43 0.31 -23.81
CA LEU A 126 18.69 0.85 -22.67
C LEU A 126 17.41 1.59 -23.09
N GLN A 127 17.51 2.42 -24.11
CA GLN A 127 16.37 3.18 -24.63
C GLN A 127 15.25 2.26 -25.16
N LYS A 128 15.61 1.20 -25.87
CA LYS A 128 14.64 0.22 -26.39
C LYS A 128 13.97 -0.54 -25.25
N ILE A 129 14.72 -0.94 -24.23
CA ILE A 129 14.18 -1.63 -23.05
C ILE A 129 13.17 -0.74 -22.32
N MET A 130 13.53 0.51 -22.06
CA MET A 130 12.62 1.50 -21.44
C MET A 130 11.35 1.70 -22.26
N GLN A 131 11.48 1.81 -23.59
CA GLN A 131 10.33 2.00 -24.49
C GLN A 131 9.37 0.81 -24.48
N VAL A 132 9.91 -0.41 -24.47
CA VAL A 132 9.10 -1.65 -24.50
C VAL A 132 8.44 -1.92 -23.14
N THR A 133 9.16 -1.72 -22.05
CA THR A 133 8.69 -2.08 -20.70
C THR A 133 7.97 -0.94 -19.99
N GLY A 134 8.26 0.31 -20.37
CA GLY A 134 7.79 1.50 -19.66
C GLY A 134 8.45 1.68 -18.28
N LEU A 135 9.55 1.00 -18.00
CA LEU A 135 10.34 1.17 -16.78
C LEU A 135 11.22 2.41 -16.86
N SER A 136 11.54 2.97 -15.71
CA SER A 136 12.50 4.07 -15.60
C SER A 136 13.92 3.59 -15.91
N LYS A 137 14.81 4.54 -16.20
CA LYS A 137 16.23 4.24 -16.43
C LYS A 137 16.87 3.51 -15.26
N GLU A 138 16.59 4.00 -14.04
CA GLU A 138 17.14 3.41 -12.81
C GLU A 138 16.68 1.96 -12.61
N GLU A 139 15.42 1.67 -12.88
CA GLU A 139 14.88 0.31 -12.78
C GLU A 139 15.52 -0.63 -13.79
N VAL A 140 15.74 -0.18 -15.04
CA VAL A 140 16.39 -0.99 -16.07
C VAL A 140 17.89 -1.20 -15.79
N GLU A 141 18.58 -0.23 -15.20
CA GLU A 141 19.98 -0.36 -14.82
C GLU A 141 20.17 -1.36 -13.67
N ASN A 142 19.21 -1.43 -12.74
CA ASN A 142 19.26 -2.29 -11.55
C ASN A 142 18.78 -3.73 -11.77
N VAL A 143 18.35 -4.10 -12.97
CA VAL A 143 17.87 -5.47 -13.33
C VAL A 143 19.03 -6.38 -13.80
#